data_4019c8437051f03ce9e0dccc1778aab7
#
_entry.id   4019c8437051f03ce9e0dccc1778aab7
#
_cell.length_a   1.000
_cell.length_b   1.000
_cell.length_c   1.000
_cell.angle_alpha   90.00
_cell.angle_beta   90.00
_cell.angle_gamma   90.00
#
_symmetry.space_group_name_H-M   'P 1'
#
loop_
_entity.id
_entity.type
_entity.pdbx_description
1 polymer ?
#
loop_
_entity_poly.entity_id
_entity_poly.type
_entity_poly.pdbx_seq_one_letter_code
_entity_poly.pdbx_strand_id
1 'polypeptide(L)'
;LNEEHRVSEQPAPSPADSHSDSVIIACPVDAALNRVPRDRLGQDPKCGTCHNRLFPGKAVDMTAANFERHTVKSELPVVIDFWAAWCGPCRTMSPNFEAAAKVLEPRVRMAKLDTEAMPEISARYAIRSIPTMIMIHKGREIARTSGAMPTQAIVQWIGNALTQARL
;
A
#
# COMPACT_ATOMS: atom_id res chain seq x y z
N LEU A 1 38.29 27.67 -49.52
CA LEU A 1 38.50 26.83 -48.34
C LEU A 1 37.28 26.99 -47.44
N ASN A 2 36.25 26.11 -47.68
CA ASN A 2 35.04 26.07 -46.88
C ASN A 2 35.15 24.91 -45.91
N GLU A 3 35.21 25.18 -44.63
CA GLU A 3 34.98 24.20 -43.54
C GLU A 3 33.51 24.10 -43.26
N GLU A 4 32.91 23.00 -43.69
CA GLU A 4 31.53 22.63 -43.36
C GLU A 4 31.44 22.22 -41.90
N HIS A 5 30.68 23.00 -41.09
CA HIS A 5 30.30 22.67 -39.74
C HIS A 5 29.33 21.46 -39.76
N ARG A 6 29.84 20.29 -39.41
CA ARG A 6 29.06 19.09 -39.18
C ARG A 6 28.37 19.22 -37.83
N VAL A 7 27.08 19.55 -37.85
CA VAL A 7 26.23 19.50 -36.68
C VAL A 7 25.99 18.00 -36.35
N SER A 8 26.51 17.55 -35.21
CA SER A 8 26.31 16.22 -34.70
C SER A 8 24.87 16.13 -34.15
N GLU A 9 24.03 15.50 -34.92
CA GLU A 9 22.68 15.10 -34.54
C GLU A 9 22.75 14.04 -33.43
N GLN A 10 22.37 14.40 -32.21
CA GLN A 10 22.22 13.44 -31.12
C GLN A 10 21.00 12.56 -31.44
N PRO A 11 21.11 11.22 -31.33
CA PRO A 11 19.98 10.36 -31.55
C PRO A 11 18.94 10.60 -30.44
N ALA A 12 17.68 10.70 -30.83
CA ALA A 12 16.54 10.80 -29.95
C ALA A 12 16.52 9.58 -29.00
N PRO A 13 16.13 9.75 -27.71
CA PRO A 13 16.08 8.64 -26.77
C PRO A 13 15.08 7.59 -27.27
N SER A 14 15.53 6.35 -27.28
CA SER A 14 14.70 5.18 -27.65
C SER A 14 13.52 5.01 -26.69
N PRO A 15 12.34 4.57 -27.16
CA PRO A 15 11.13 4.36 -26.34
C PRO A 15 11.21 3.14 -25.42
N ALA A 16 12.39 2.59 -25.12
CA ALA A 16 12.58 1.35 -24.38
C ALA A 16 12.66 1.50 -22.84
N ASP A 17 12.70 2.72 -22.30
CA ASP A 17 12.95 2.95 -20.86
C ASP A 17 11.69 3.21 -20.02
N SER A 18 10.45 3.07 -20.58
CA SER A 18 9.21 3.36 -19.86
C SER A 18 8.75 2.24 -18.90
N HIS A 19 9.47 1.11 -18.79
CA HIS A 19 9.09 -0.03 -17.96
C HIS A 19 9.67 0.01 -16.54
N SER A 20 10.67 0.82 -16.28
CA SER A 20 11.34 0.91 -14.97
C SER A 20 10.65 1.82 -13.96
N ASP A 21 9.71 2.66 -14.38
CA ASP A 21 9.05 3.66 -13.53
C ASP A 21 7.56 3.37 -13.30
N SER A 22 7.19 2.10 -13.20
CA SER A 22 5.82 1.67 -12.88
C SER A 22 5.82 0.79 -11.62
N VAL A 23 4.66 0.71 -10.97
CA VAL A 23 4.45 -0.07 -9.75
C VAL A 23 3.25 -1.00 -9.93
N ILE A 24 3.35 -2.23 -9.41
CA ILE A 24 2.26 -3.20 -9.39
C ILE A 24 1.41 -2.96 -8.15
N ILE A 25 0.10 -2.78 -8.37
CA ILE A 25 -0.87 -2.47 -7.31
C ILE A 25 -2.04 -3.43 -7.38
N ALA A 26 -2.35 -4.07 -6.26
CA ALA A 26 -3.58 -4.86 -6.12
C ALA A 26 -4.79 -3.94 -5.96
N CYS A 27 -5.85 -4.22 -6.71
CA CYS A 27 -7.11 -3.50 -6.62
C CYS A 27 -7.78 -3.73 -5.27
N PRO A 28 -8.28 -2.68 -4.58
CA PRO A 28 -8.95 -2.85 -3.30
C PRO A 28 -10.30 -3.58 -3.38
N VAL A 29 -10.86 -3.73 -4.58
CA VAL A 29 -12.20 -4.33 -4.77
C VAL A 29 -12.12 -5.79 -5.21
N ASP A 30 -11.35 -6.09 -6.28
CA ASP A 30 -11.26 -7.44 -6.87
C ASP A 30 -9.88 -8.08 -6.76
N ALA A 31 -8.94 -7.40 -6.11
CA ALA A 31 -7.54 -7.81 -5.96
C ALA A 31 -6.78 -8.05 -7.27
N ALA A 32 -7.31 -7.61 -8.43
CA ALA A 32 -6.60 -7.66 -9.70
C ALA A 32 -5.32 -6.83 -9.63
N LEU A 33 -4.23 -7.35 -10.20
CA LEU A 33 -2.95 -6.64 -10.23
C LEU A 33 -2.93 -5.65 -11.40
N ASN A 34 -2.62 -4.41 -11.10
CA ASN A 34 -2.56 -3.30 -12.05
C ASN A 34 -1.15 -2.75 -12.11
N ARG A 35 -0.62 -2.53 -13.31
CA ARG A 35 0.63 -1.82 -13.52
C ARG A 35 0.33 -0.34 -13.72
N VAL A 36 0.78 0.49 -12.80
CA VAL A 36 0.50 1.93 -12.79
C VAL A 36 1.81 2.70 -12.88
N PRO A 37 1.98 3.61 -13.86
CA PRO A 37 3.11 4.53 -13.88
C PRO A 37 3.17 5.37 -12.60
N ARG A 38 4.35 5.58 -12.04
CA ARG A 38 4.51 6.30 -10.76
C ARG A 38 3.99 7.73 -10.82
N ASP A 39 4.18 8.40 -11.94
CA ASP A 39 3.68 9.75 -12.19
C ASP A 39 2.14 9.84 -12.25
N ARG A 40 1.46 8.70 -12.42
CA ARG A 40 -0.01 8.60 -12.46
C ARG A 40 -0.64 8.16 -11.14
N LEU A 41 0.13 7.85 -10.12
CA LEU A 41 -0.42 7.40 -8.84
C LEU A 41 -1.37 8.43 -8.20
N GLY A 42 -1.06 9.70 -8.32
CA GLY A 42 -1.90 10.80 -7.81
C GLY A 42 -3.04 11.24 -8.73
N GLN A 43 -3.22 10.61 -9.91
CA GLN A 43 -4.20 11.00 -10.93
C GLN A 43 -5.45 10.11 -10.91
N ASP A 44 -5.82 9.58 -9.75
CA ASP A 44 -6.99 8.72 -9.55
C ASP A 44 -7.04 7.51 -10.50
N PRO A 45 -5.98 6.67 -10.54
CA PRO A 45 -5.95 5.53 -11.43
C PRO A 45 -7.06 4.52 -11.08
N LYS A 46 -7.60 3.88 -12.13
CA LYS A 46 -8.66 2.88 -12.02
C LYS A 46 -8.16 1.49 -12.33
N CYS A 47 -8.80 0.50 -11.74
CA CYS A 47 -8.54 -0.90 -12.03
C CYS A 47 -8.89 -1.24 -13.49
N GLY A 48 -7.97 -1.90 -14.18
CA GLY A 48 -8.20 -2.35 -15.56
C GLY A 48 -9.28 -3.44 -15.70
N THR A 49 -9.62 -4.11 -14.58
CA THR A 49 -10.62 -5.20 -14.58
C THR A 49 -12.00 -4.71 -14.14
N CYS A 50 -12.11 -4.13 -12.93
CA CYS A 50 -13.42 -3.74 -12.37
C CYS A 50 -13.73 -2.25 -12.50
N HIS A 51 -12.79 -1.45 -13.01
CA HIS A 51 -12.89 0.01 -13.22
C HIS A 51 -13.12 0.85 -11.96
N ASN A 52 -13.02 0.24 -10.77
CA ASN A 52 -13.06 0.97 -9.51
C ASN A 52 -11.74 1.72 -9.27
N ARG A 53 -11.80 2.76 -8.44
CA ARG A 53 -10.61 3.54 -8.05
C ARG A 53 -9.60 2.64 -7.33
N LEU A 54 -8.33 2.74 -7.69
CA LEU A 54 -7.28 2.00 -7.00
C LEU A 54 -6.96 2.61 -5.62
N PHE A 55 -7.26 3.88 -5.42
CA PHE A 55 -7.03 4.60 -4.16
C PHE A 55 -8.31 5.31 -3.69
N PRO A 56 -9.27 4.58 -3.10
CA PRO A 56 -10.55 5.15 -2.68
C PRO A 56 -10.47 5.92 -1.34
N GLY A 57 -9.31 5.96 -0.68
CA GLY A 57 -9.16 6.57 0.64
C GLY A 57 -9.84 5.79 1.76
N LYS A 58 -9.90 4.46 1.63
CA LYS A 58 -10.52 3.54 2.59
C LYS A 58 -9.61 2.35 2.83
N ALA A 59 -9.67 1.80 4.06
CA ALA A 59 -9.01 0.54 4.34
C ALA A 59 -9.69 -0.61 3.60
N VAL A 60 -8.87 -1.56 3.13
CA VAL A 60 -9.32 -2.78 2.46
C VAL A 60 -9.58 -3.86 3.52
N ASP A 61 -10.72 -4.51 3.45
CA ASP A 61 -10.96 -5.69 4.28
C ASP A 61 -10.18 -6.88 3.72
N MET A 62 -9.26 -7.41 4.54
CA MET A 62 -8.46 -8.57 4.17
C MET A 62 -9.28 -9.85 4.28
N THR A 63 -9.10 -10.70 3.29
CA THR A 63 -9.65 -12.06 3.21
C THR A 63 -8.53 -13.02 2.87
N ALA A 64 -8.76 -14.32 3.04
CA ALA A 64 -7.81 -15.34 2.58
C ALA A 64 -7.52 -15.24 1.07
N ALA A 65 -8.50 -14.81 0.28
CA ALA A 65 -8.38 -14.69 -1.16
C ALA A 65 -7.54 -13.50 -1.63
N ASN A 66 -7.57 -12.37 -0.91
CA ASN A 66 -6.87 -11.14 -1.33
C ASN A 66 -5.56 -10.87 -0.57
N PHE A 67 -5.31 -11.55 0.54
CA PHE A 67 -4.18 -11.27 1.41
C PHE A 67 -2.82 -11.29 0.68
N GLU A 68 -2.51 -12.36 -0.04
CA GLU A 68 -1.26 -12.46 -0.80
C GLU A 68 -1.15 -11.43 -1.93
N ARG A 69 -2.28 -11.10 -2.57
CA ARG A 69 -2.30 -10.10 -3.63
C ARG A 69 -1.84 -8.74 -3.13
N HIS A 70 -2.33 -8.34 -1.96
CA HIS A 70 -1.94 -7.07 -1.36
C HIS A 70 -0.58 -7.09 -0.68
N THR A 71 -0.21 -8.17 0.00
CA THR A 71 0.99 -8.21 0.84
C THR A 71 2.26 -8.70 0.13
N VAL A 72 2.11 -9.55 -0.89
CA VAL A 72 3.24 -10.17 -1.59
C VAL A 72 3.36 -9.68 -3.03
N LYS A 73 2.24 -9.70 -3.78
CA LYS A 73 2.23 -9.42 -5.23
C LYS A 73 2.20 -7.92 -5.54
N SER A 74 1.55 -7.13 -4.69
CA SER A 74 1.57 -5.67 -4.79
C SER A 74 2.93 -5.13 -4.34
N GLU A 75 3.38 -4.07 -5.00
CA GLU A 75 4.62 -3.38 -4.66
C GLU A 75 4.41 -2.21 -3.71
N LEU A 76 3.16 -1.88 -3.37
CA LEU A 76 2.87 -0.91 -2.32
C LEU A 76 3.13 -1.53 -0.94
N PRO A 77 3.72 -0.77 -0.01
CA PRO A 77 3.65 -1.15 1.40
C PRO A 77 2.20 -1.23 1.87
N VAL A 78 1.88 -2.23 2.66
CA VAL A 78 0.54 -2.44 3.22
C VAL A 78 0.61 -2.36 4.73
N VAL A 79 -0.24 -1.54 5.32
CA VAL A 79 -0.41 -1.47 6.78
C VAL A 79 -1.71 -2.18 7.14
N ILE A 80 -1.61 -3.23 7.94
CA ILE A 80 -2.75 -4.04 8.36
C ILE A 80 -3.05 -3.78 9.82
N ASP A 81 -4.27 -3.35 10.12
CA ASP A 81 -4.85 -3.32 11.46
C ASP A 81 -5.48 -4.68 11.78
N PHE A 82 -4.88 -5.41 12.72
CA PHE A 82 -5.42 -6.66 13.26
C PHE A 82 -6.40 -6.31 14.38
N TRP A 83 -7.67 -6.64 14.20
CA TRP A 83 -8.77 -6.23 15.06
C TRP A 83 -9.77 -7.35 15.32
N ALA A 84 -10.71 -7.13 16.22
CA ALA A 84 -11.90 -7.96 16.43
C ALA A 84 -13.10 -7.11 16.85
N ALA A 85 -14.31 -7.58 16.55
CA ALA A 85 -15.54 -6.84 16.82
C ALA A 85 -15.79 -6.59 18.31
N TRP A 86 -15.36 -7.50 19.19
CA TRP A 86 -15.49 -7.39 20.65
C TRP A 86 -14.49 -6.44 21.30
N CYS A 87 -13.45 -6.01 20.56
CA CYS A 87 -12.35 -5.21 21.08
C CYS A 87 -12.73 -3.73 21.11
N GLY A 88 -12.91 -3.17 22.31
CA GLY A 88 -13.24 -1.76 22.51
C GLY A 88 -12.19 -0.79 21.93
N PRO A 89 -10.89 -0.95 22.26
CA PRO A 89 -9.83 -0.10 21.69
C PRO A 89 -9.75 -0.18 20.18
N CYS A 90 -10.03 -1.34 19.57
CA CYS A 90 -10.08 -1.51 18.11
C CYS A 90 -11.17 -0.64 17.48
N ARG A 91 -12.37 -0.66 18.08
CA ARG A 91 -13.51 0.16 17.62
C ARG A 91 -13.20 1.65 17.74
N THR A 92 -12.54 2.07 18.82
CA THR A 92 -12.11 3.46 19.01
C THR A 92 -11.10 3.89 17.95
N MET A 93 -10.15 3.02 17.60
CA MET A 93 -9.13 3.31 16.58
C MET A 93 -9.69 3.29 15.15
N SER A 94 -10.73 2.52 14.87
CA SER A 94 -11.24 2.31 13.50
C SER A 94 -11.48 3.60 12.71
N PRO A 95 -12.20 4.64 13.21
CA PRO A 95 -12.36 5.89 12.47
C PRO A 95 -11.05 6.64 12.27
N ASN A 96 -10.10 6.54 13.21
CA ASN A 96 -8.77 7.13 13.06
C ASN A 96 -7.97 6.45 11.97
N PHE A 97 -8.07 5.13 11.89
CA PHE A 97 -7.40 4.33 10.85
C PHE A 97 -7.95 4.65 9.45
N GLU A 98 -9.28 4.78 9.31
CA GLU A 98 -9.92 5.20 8.06
C GLU A 98 -9.54 6.63 7.65
N ALA A 99 -9.44 7.54 8.61
CA ALA A 99 -8.97 8.90 8.34
C ALA A 99 -7.50 8.92 7.88
N ALA A 100 -6.66 8.07 8.45
CA ALA A 100 -5.28 7.91 8.02
C ALA A 100 -5.18 7.37 6.59
N ALA A 101 -6.06 6.48 6.16
CA ALA A 101 -6.10 5.96 4.79
C ALA A 101 -6.27 7.08 3.75
N LYS A 102 -7.13 8.06 4.03
CA LYS A 102 -7.34 9.22 3.15
C LYS A 102 -6.08 10.08 2.97
N VAL A 103 -5.26 10.16 4.01
CA VAL A 103 -4.04 10.98 4.00
C VAL A 103 -2.87 10.23 3.35
N LEU A 104 -2.78 8.91 3.56
CA LEU A 104 -1.62 8.11 3.22
C LEU A 104 -1.66 7.51 1.81
N GLU A 105 -2.85 7.28 1.24
CA GLU A 105 -2.94 6.87 -0.17
C GLU A 105 -2.48 8.02 -1.08
N PRO A 106 -1.75 7.73 -2.15
CA PRO A 106 -1.40 6.43 -2.72
C PRO A 106 -0.06 5.83 -2.22
N ARG A 107 0.55 6.37 -1.18
CA ARG A 107 1.89 5.94 -0.71
C ARG A 107 1.87 4.56 -0.05
N VAL A 108 0.81 4.24 0.68
CA VAL A 108 0.60 2.96 1.36
C VAL A 108 -0.81 2.47 1.11
N ARG A 109 -0.99 1.16 1.12
CA ARG A 109 -2.30 0.53 1.24
C ARG A 109 -2.63 0.33 2.72
N MET A 110 -3.79 0.84 3.14
CA MET A 110 -4.33 0.57 4.47
C MET A 110 -5.31 -0.59 4.39
N ALA A 111 -5.24 -1.52 5.34
CA ALA A 111 -6.07 -2.71 5.35
C ALA A 111 -6.45 -3.12 6.77
N LYS A 112 -7.57 -3.84 6.90
CA LYS A 112 -8.06 -4.36 8.18
C LYS A 112 -8.18 -5.88 8.08
N LEU A 113 -7.80 -6.57 9.14
CA LEU A 113 -7.88 -8.02 9.23
C LEU A 113 -8.59 -8.41 10.52
N ASP A 114 -9.76 -9.04 10.39
CA ASP A 114 -10.51 -9.59 11.50
C ASP A 114 -9.81 -10.88 11.99
N THR A 115 -9.27 -10.84 13.20
CA THR A 115 -8.54 -11.96 13.79
C THR A 115 -9.43 -13.18 14.07
N GLU A 116 -10.73 -12.98 14.26
CA GLU A 116 -11.69 -14.07 14.44
C GLU A 116 -12.01 -14.77 13.11
N ALA A 117 -12.07 -14.00 12.02
CA ALA A 117 -12.32 -14.55 10.68
C ALA A 117 -11.08 -15.24 10.08
N MET A 118 -9.87 -14.78 10.45
CA MET A 118 -8.62 -15.28 9.91
C MET A 118 -7.60 -15.65 11.00
N PRO A 119 -7.90 -16.67 11.82
CA PRO A 119 -7.03 -17.08 12.92
C PRO A 119 -5.67 -17.60 12.46
N GLU A 120 -5.60 -18.22 11.28
CA GLU A 120 -4.35 -18.77 10.74
C GLU A 120 -3.34 -17.66 10.37
N ILE A 121 -3.82 -16.58 9.75
CA ILE A 121 -2.97 -15.42 9.42
C ILE A 121 -2.53 -14.72 10.71
N SER A 122 -3.45 -14.54 11.65
CA SER A 122 -3.15 -13.95 12.96
C SER A 122 -2.10 -14.73 13.72
N ALA A 123 -2.17 -16.06 13.69
CA ALA A 123 -1.15 -16.93 14.29
C ALA A 123 0.21 -16.84 13.56
N ARG A 124 0.19 -16.79 12.22
CA ARG A 124 1.41 -16.62 11.40
C ARG A 124 2.19 -15.37 11.78
N TYR A 125 1.49 -14.27 12.04
CA TYR A 125 2.10 -13.01 12.47
C TYR A 125 2.23 -12.88 13.98
N ALA A 126 1.98 -13.95 14.74
CA ALA A 126 2.09 -14.00 16.20
C ALA A 126 1.36 -12.84 16.88
N ILE A 127 0.12 -12.57 16.47
CA ILE A 127 -0.72 -11.52 17.07
C ILE A 127 -1.10 -11.94 18.47
N ARG A 128 -0.63 -11.20 19.48
CA ARG A 128 -0.86 -11.48 20.91
C ARG A 128 -1.78 -10.46 21.59
N SER A 129 -1.92 -9.30 20.99
CA SER A 129 -2.78 -8.22 21.46
C SER A 129 -3.39 -7.49 20.29
N ILE A 130 -4.55 -6.89 20.47
CA ILE A 130 -5.25 -6.09 19.48
C ILE A 130 -5.72 -4.76 20.08
N PRO A 131 -5.73 -3.67 19.30
CA PRO A 131 -5.27 -3.59 17.92
C PRO A 131 -3.74 -3.72 17.83
N THR A 132 -3.28 -4.36 16.77
CA THR A 132 -1.86 -4.37 16.36
C THR A 132 -1.79 -3.98 14.89
N MET A 133 -0.94 -3.02 14.57
CA MET A 133 -0.66 -2.65 13.18
C MET A 133 0.67 -3.25 12.75
N ILE A 134 0.68 -3.87 11.57
CA ILE A 134 1.89 -4.40 10.93
C ILE A 134 2.01 -3.79 9.53
N MET A 135 3.19 -3.25 9.23
CA MET A 135 3.53 -2.84 7.87
C MET A 135 4.28 -3.96 7.16
N ILE A 136 3.78 -4.36 6.00
CA ILE A 136 4.35 -5.41 5.16
C ILE A 136 4.70 -4.82 3.80
N HIS A 137 5.88 -5.15 3.30
CA HIS A 137 6.31 -4.80 1.95
C HIS A 137 6.92 -6.01 1.24
N LYS A 138 6.35 -6.37 0.09
CA LYS A 138 6.78 -7.53 -0.72
C LYS A 138 6.95 -8.80 0.13
N GLY A 139 5.95 -9.10 0.94
CA GLY A 139 5.89 -10.28 1.79
C GLY A 139 6.71 -10.22 3.10
N ARG A 140 7.40 -9.13 3.36
CA ARG A 140 8.24 -8.96 4.57
C ARG A 140 7.62 -7.96 5.54
N GLU A 141 7.52 -8.35 6.81
CA GLU A 141 7.19 -7.41 7.88
C GLU A 141 8.34 -6.42 8.05
N ILE A 142 8.04 -5.12 8.00
CA ILE A 142 9.04 -4.05 8.12
C ILE A 142 8.84 -3.18 9.37
N ALA A 143 7.65 -3.17 9.94
CA ALA A 143 7.38 -2.47 11.18
C ALA A 143 6.14 -3.04 11.87
N ARG A 144 6.07 -2.90 13.20
CA ARG A 144 4.97 -3.36 14.04
C ARG A 144 4.75 -2.41 15.20
N THR A 145 3.49 -2.17 15.56
CA THR A 145 3.12 -1.45 16.78
C THR A 145 1.79 -1.98 17.32
N SER A 146 1.59 -1.90 18.62
CA SER A 146 0.37 -2.35 19.29
C SER A 146 -0.26 -1.23 20.09
N GLY A 147 -1.57 -1.26 20.26
CA GLY A 147 -2.36 -0.28 20.98
C GLY A 147 -3.08 0.72 20.08
N ALA A 148 -4.20 1.24 20.57
CA ALA A 148 -4.99 2.24 19.86
C ALA A 148 -4.25 3.58 19.76
N MET A 149 -4.34 4.21 18.58
CA MET A 149 -3.69 5.48 18.28
C MET A 149 -4.67 6.45 17.63
N PRO A 150 -4.52 7.77 17.88
CA PRO A 150 -5.21 8.79 17.09
C PRO A 150 -4.64 8.86 15.66
N THR A 151 -5.41 9.43 14.75
CA THR A 151 -5.05 9.56 13.33
C THR A 151 -3.63 10.08 13.10
N GLN A 152 -3.26 11.16 13.79
CA GLN A 152 -1.96 11.81 13.60
C GLN A 152 -0.80 10.90 14.03
N ALA A 153 -0.96 10.13 15.11
CA ALA A 153 0.05 9.18 15.55
C ALA A 153 0.19 8.00 14.56
N ILE A 154 -0.91 7.53 13.98
CA ILE A 154 -0.89 6.49 12.93
C ILE A 154 -0.09 7.01 11.71
N VAL A 155 -0.42 8.19 11.22
CA VAL A 155 0.26 8.80 10.06
C VAL A 155 1.76 8.98 10.34
N GLN A 156 2.11 9.46 11.53
CA GLN A 156 3.50 9.66 11.92
C GLN A 156 4.28 8.34 12.03
N TRP A 157 3.69 7.33 12.66
CA TRP A 157 4.30 6.02 12.78
C TRP A 157 4.59 5.41 11.40
N ILE A 158 3.62 5.47 10.49
CA ILE A 158 3.76 4.96 9.12
C ILE A 158 4.84 5.73 8.37
N GLY A 159 4.84 7.07 8.46
CA GLY A 159 5.86 7.90 7.84
C GLY A 159 7.28 7.56 8.31
N ASN A 160 7.46 7.34 9.63
CA ASN A 160 8.73 6.93 10.20
C ASN A 160 9.16 5.53 9.70
N ALA A 161 8.22 4.58 9.66
CA ALA A 161 8.48 3.23 9.17
C ALA A 161 8.92 3.22 7.70
N LEU A 162 8.26 4.00 6.85
CA LEU A 162 8.64 4.17 5.44
C LEU A 162 10.04 4.76 5.30
N THR A 163 10.35 5.80 6.06
CA THR A 163 11.68 6.43 6.05
C THR A 163 12.78 5.45 6.48
N GLN A 164 12.56 4.70 7.56
CA GLN A 164 13.52 3.70 8.04
C GLN A 164 13.73 2.56 7.03
N ALA A 165 12.67 2.16 6.33
CA ALA A 165 12.71 1.14 5.29
C ALA A 165 13.21 1.67 3.93
N ARG A 166 13.44 2.97 3.80
CA ARG A 166 13.82 3.65 2.55
C ARG A 166 12.81 3.43 1.40
N LEU A 167 11.53 3.55 1.73
CA LEU A 167 10.38 3.40 0.82
C LEU A 167 9.68 4.73 0.54
#